data_022d473a0d152bb09ca16d983559c34f
#
_entry.id   022d473a0d152bb09ca16d983559c34f
#
_cell.length_a   1.000
_cell.length_b   1.000
_cell.length_c   1.000
_cell.angle_alpha   90.00
_cell.angle_beta   90.00
_cell.angle_gamma   90.00
#
_symmetry.space_group_name_H-M   'P 1'
#
loop_
_entity.id
_entity.type
_entity.pdbx_description
1 polymer ?
#
loop_
_entity_poly.entity_id
_entity_poly.type
_entity_poly.pdbx_seq_one_letter_code
_entity_poly.pdbx_strand_id
1 'polypeptide(L)' 'MYLDYESFVDCLIKSGYKKTNSCLTHETWVRGKDMVEIRVDDCIIYEVNWLYLED' A
#
# COMPACT_ATOMS: atom_id res chain seq x y z
N MET A 1 -1.20 0.38 15.14
CA MET A 1 0.16 0.75 14.72
C MET A 1 0.10 1.79 13.62
N TYR A 2 0.92 2.83 13.71
CA TYR A 2 0.95 3.88 12.71
C TYR A 2 2.28 3.87 12.00
N LEU A 3 2.26 3.95 10.69
CA LEU A 3 3.45 3.92 9.86
C LEU A 3 3.58 5.22 9.10
N ASP A 4 4.83 5.65 8.90
CA ASP A 4 5.10 6.81 8.08
C ASP A 4 4.85 6.47 6.61
N TYR A 5 4.03 7.28 5.95
CA TYR A 5 3.62 7.01 4.57
C TYR A 5 4.82 6.93 3.62
N GLU A 6 5.70 7.93 3.66
CA GLU A 6 6.83 7.98 2.72
C GLU A 6 7.75 6.78 2.87
N SER A 7 8.06 6.40 4.12
CA SER A 7 8.93 5.26 4.36
C SER A 7 8.32 3.97 3.87
N PHE A 8 7.05 3.77 4.14
CA PHE A 8 6.37 2.54 3.75
C PHE A 8 6.25 2.42 2.22
N VAL A 9 5.84 3.51 1.57
CA VAL A 9 5.70 3.54 0.12
C VAL A 9 7.04 3.34 -0.57
N ASP A 10 8.10 3.93 -0.01
CA ASP A 10 9.44 3.74 -0.57
C ASP A 10 9.82 2.26 -0.54
N CYS A 11 9.50 1.55 0.54
CA CYS A 11 9.73 0.12 0.62
C CYS A 11 8.92 -0.66 -0.41
N LEU A 12 7.67 -0.26 -0.63
CA LEU A 12 6.84 -0.91 -1.65
C LEU A 12 7.45 -0.75 -3.03
N ILE A 13 7.86 0.47 -3.35
CA ILE A 13 8.47 0.75 -4.65
C ILE A 13 9.75 -0.06 -4.84
N LYS A 14 10.61 -0.07 -3.84
CA LYS A 14 11.87 -0.81 -3.91
C LYS A 14 11.64 -2.32 -4.01
N SER A 15 10.51 -2.80 -3.51
CA SER A 15 10.14 -4.21 -3.60
C SER A 15 9.44 -4.57 -4.91
N GLY A 16 9.21 -3.60 -5.78
CA GLY A 16 8.62 -3.86 -7.08
C GLY A 16 7.12 -3.66 -7.17
N TYR A 17 6.49 -3.16 -6.11
CA TYR A 17 5.05 -2.88 -6.13
C TYR A 17 4.77 -1.63 -6.95
N LYS A 18 3.58 -1.59 -7.55
CA LYS A 18 3.12 -0.44 -8.31
C LYS A 18 1.75 -0.03 -7.81
N LYS A 19 1.53 1.26 -7.70
CA LYS A 19 0.24 1.79 -7.29
C LYS A 19 -0.75 1.67 -8.44
N THR A 20 -1.85 0.95 -8.20
CA THR A 20 -2.86 0.70 -9.22
C THR A 20 -4.12 1.50 -8.99
N ASN A 21 -4.36 1.94 -7.77
CA ASN A 21 -5.55 2.72 -7.46
C ASN A 21 -5.24 3.65 -6.30
N SER A 22 -5.84 4.83 -6.32
CA SER A 22 -5.61 5.82 -5.28
C SER A 22 -6.85 6.69 -5.13
N CYS A 23 -7.29 6.90 -3.91
CA CYS A 23 -8.31 7.87 -3.60
C CYS A 23 -7.89 8.61 -2.33
N LEU A 24 -8.76 9.46 -1.79
CA LEU A 24 -8.37 10.37 -0.72
C LEU A 24 -7.77 9.67 0.50
N THR A 25 -8.28 8.49 0.85
CA THR A 25 -7.88 7.80 2.07
C THR A 25 -7.33 6.40 1.84
N HIS A 26 -7.34 5.94 0.61
CA HIS A 26 -6.97 4.55 0.29
C HIS A 26 -6.02 4.51 -0.87
N GLU A 27 -5.08 3.57 -0.83
CA GLU A 27 -4.23 3.25 -1.97
C GLU A 27 -4.12 1.74 -2.08
N THR A 28 -4.04 1.27 -3.32
CA THR A 28 -3.83 -0.14 -3.61
C THR A 28 -2.53 -0.29 -4.40
N TRP A 29 -1.66 -1.17 -3.92
CA TRP A 29 -0.38 -1.46 -4.56
C TRP A 29 -0.33 -2.93 -4.91
N VAL A 30 0.22 -3.25 -6.08
CA VAL A 30 0.24 -4.62 -6.59
C VAL A 30 1.62 -4.98 -7.11
N ARG A 31 2.00 -6.23 -6.85
CA ARG A 31 3.20 -6.82 -7.44
C ARG A 31 2.85 -8.27 -7.81
N GLY A 32 2.67 -8.53 -9.12
CA GLY A 32 2.24 -9.86 -9.55
C GLY A 32 0.89 -10.21 -8.94
N LYS A 33 0.87 -11.24 -8.11
CA LYS A 33 -0.35 -11.67 -7.41
C LYS A 33 -0.44 -11.15 -5.99
N ASP A 34 0.57 -10.45 -5.53
CA ASP A 34 0.55 -9.83 -4.21
C ASP A 34 -0.11 -8.46 -4.29
N MET A 35 -1.00 -8.18 -3.37
CA MET A 35 -1.66 -6.88 -3.31
C MET A 35 -1.65 -6.38 -1.87
N VAL A 36 -1.48 -5.09 -1.72
CA VAL A 36 -1.59 -4.46 -0.42
C VAL A 36 -2.50 -3.25 -0.53
N GLU A 37 -3.44 -3.15 0.40
CA GLU A 37 -4.30 -1.98 0.52
C GLU A 37 -3.90 -1.22 1.77
N ILE A 38 -3.70 0.08 1.64
CA ILE A 38 -3.35 0.92 2.77
C ILE A 38 -4.36 2.04 2.93
N ARG A 39 -4.61 2.39 4.18
CA ARG A 39 -5.41 3.56 4.51
C ARG A 39 -4.51 4.62 5.08
N VAL A 40 -4.63 5.82 4.55
CA VAL A 40 -3.72 6.92 4.86
C VAL A 40 -4.53 8.12 5.35
N ASP A 41 -4.03 8.76 6.39
CA ASP A 41 -4.57 10.02 6.87
C ASP A 41 -3.42 10.87 7.35
N ASP A 42 -3.33 12.09 6.83
CA ASP A 42 -2.30 13.06 7.21
C ASP A 42 -0.88 12.47 7.16
N CYS A 43 -0.57 11.81 6.05
CA CYS A 43 0.74 11.19 5.79
C CYS A 43 1.08 10.04 6.74
N ILE A 44 0.08 9.52 7.42
CA ILE A 44 0.25 8.39 8.34
C ILE A 44 -0.60 7.23 7.84
N ILE A 45 0.01 6.05 7.78
CA ILE A 45 -0.71 4.83 7.42
C ILE A 45 -1.24 4.22 8.72
N TYR A 46 -2.56 4.10 8.84
CA TYR A 46 -3.17 3.54 10.03
C TYR A 46 -3.78 2.16 9.82
N GLU A 47 -3.80 1.68 8.59
CA GLU A 47 -4.31 0.33 8.30
C GLU A 47 -3.58 -0.23 7.10
N VAL A 48 -3.14 -1.48 7.19
CA VAL A 48 -2.47 -2.19 6.09
C VAL A 48 -3.11 -3.55 5.97
N ASN A 49 -3.63 -3.88 4.78
CA ASN A 49 -4.22 -5.18 4.50
C ASN A 49 -3.45 -5.84 3.37
N TRP A 50 -2.82 -6.97 3.68
CA TRP A 50 -2.08 -7.75 2.69
C TRP A 50 -3.02 -8.79 2.11
N LEU A 51 -3.11 -8.83 0.79
CA LEU A 51 -3.98 -9.75 0.09
C LEU A 51 -3.17 -10.52 -0.95
N TYR A 52 -3.65 -11.69 -1.27
CA TYR A 52 -3.03 -12.50 -2.31
C TYR A 52 -4.09 -12.77 -3.37
N LEU A 53 -3.79 -12.38 -4.61
CA LEU A 53 -4.72 -12.57 -5.71
C LEU A 53 -4.57 -13.98 -6.27
N GLU A 54 -5.67 -14.72 -6.30
CA GLU A 54 -5.68 -16.07 -6.86
C GLU A 54 -6.23 -16.03 -8.28
N ASP A 55 -5.74 -16.96 -9.07
CA ASP A 55 -6.24 -17.11 -10.46
C ASP A 55 -7.65 -17.69 -10.48
#